data_683b874b7520e019d7fbfc0b5c9d198c
#
_entry.id   683b874b7520e019d7fbfc0b5c9d198c
#
_cell.length_a   1.000
_cell.length_b   1.000
_cell.length_c   1.000
_cell.angle_alpha   90.00
_cell.angle_beta   90.00
_cell.angle_gamma   90.00
#
_symmetry.space_group_name_H-M   'P 1'
#
loop_
_entity.id
_entity.type
_entity.pdbx_description
1 polymer ?
#
loop_
_entity_poly.entity_id
_entity_poly.type
_entity_poly.pdbx_seq_one_letter_code
_entity_poly.pdbx_strand_id
1 'polypeptide(L)'
;MKRKKYFCPVCNNKIRAFNPISAEYFKTLDKGGFIHSPFQFETLNLLEYSCPKCGASDRNRLYALFLSSFIKDFKSDQIKVLDIAPDDNLRKWLKNKPQISYRSLDLFRKDVDDNCDITNMNIYNDKSYDIIICSHVLEHVEDDKKALCEIHRVLSDKGFAIIMAPVLLTLDHDFENPSFKTAIERVKFFGQEDHLRIYSKHGFLNKLQYAGFNVRELGSGFFGESIFLQNGISLRSVLYIARK
;
A
#
# COMPACT_ATOMS: atom_id res chain seq x y z
N MET A 1 33.07 13.75 -1.53
CA MET A 1 31.76 13.19 -1.16
C MET A 1 31.56 11.84 -1.84
N LYS A 2 31.38 10.73 -1.08
CA LYS A 2 31.03 9.43 -1.67
C LYS A 2 29.63 9.57 -2.29
N ARG A 3 29.47 9.28 -3.60
CA ARG A 3 28.16 9.30 -4.26
C ARG A 3 27.23 8.33 -3.56
N LYS A 4 26.05 8.81 -3.14
CA LYS A 4 24.98 7.98 -2.57
C LYS A 4 24.63 6.90 -3.60
N LYS A 5 24.73 5.63 -3.22
CA LYS A 5 24.40 4.51 -4.12
C LYS A 5 23.00 4.08 -3.81
N TYR A 6 22.07 4.36 -4.73
CA TYR A 6 20.69 3.88 -4.62
C TYR A 6 20.55 2.45 -5.11
N PHE A 7 19.57 1.76 -4.57
CA PHE A 7 19.25 0.38 -4.94
C PHE A 7 17.73 0.18 -4.98
N CYS A 8 17.23 -0.47 -6.02
CA CYS A 8 15.83 -0.82 -6.13
C CYS A 8 15.64 -2.31 -5.80
N PRO A 9 14.96 -2.67 -4.70
CA PRO A 9 14.77 -4.06 -4.28
C PRO A 9 13.77 -4.83 -5.16
N VAL A 10 12.97 -4.12 -5.97
CA VAL A 10 12.02 -4.74 -6.90
C VAL A 10 12.73 -5.29 -8.13
N CYS A 11 13.60 -4.51 -8.77
CA CYS A 11 14.32 -4.97 -9.96
C CYS A 11 15.80 -5.33 -9.71
N ASN A 12 16.26 -5.27 -8.45
CA ASN A 12 17.64 -5.58 -8.02
C ASN A 12 18.72 -4.74 -8.72
N ASN A 13 18.40 -3.53 -9.19
CA ASN A 13 19.34 -2.66 -9.89
C ASN A 13 19.91 -1.56 -8.97
N LYS A 14 21.22 -1.33 -9.10
CA LYS A 14 21.85 -0.10 -8.61
C LYS A 14 21.54 1.02 -9.58
N ILE A 15 21.12 2.17 -9.05
CA ILE A 15 20.71 3.34 -9.83
C ILE A 15 21.40 4.60 -9.33
N ARG A 16 21.40 5.65 -10.13
CA ARG A 16 21.99 6.95 -9.75
C ARG A 16 21.08 7.78 -8.88
N ALA A 17 19.77 7.76 -9.19
CA ALA A 17 18.72 8.46 -8.47
C ALA A 17 17.39 7.78 -8.78
N PHE A 18 16.41 7.93 -7.88
CA PHE A 18 14.99 7.70 -8.17
C PHE A 18 14.41 8.93 -8.87
N ASN A 19 13.33 8.73 -9.62
CA ASN A 19 12.59 9.85 -10.21
C ASN A 19 11.64 10.46 -9.17
N PRO A 20 11.44 11.77 -9.17
CA PRO A 20 10.37 12.38 -8.38
C PRO A 20 9.00 11.93 -8.89
N ILE A 21 7.96 12.22 -8.11
CA ILE A 21 6.58 12.07 -8.57
C ILE A 21 6.35 13.00 -9.77
N SER A 22 5.43 12.64 -10.66
CA SER A 22 5.20 13.41 -11.88
C SER A 22 4.71 14.84 -11.56
N ALA A 23 5.11 15.80 -12.40
CA ALA A 23 4.61 17.18 -12.30
C ALA A 23 3.08 17.24 -12.48
N GLU A 24 2.50 16.29 -13.21
CA GLU A 24 1.04 16.19 -13.42
C GLU A 24 0.29 15.94 -12.11
N TYR A 25 0.86 15.18 -11.18
CA TYR A 25 0.30 15.01 -9.84
C TYR A 25 0.08 16.36 -9.14
N PHE A 26 1.09 17.22 -9.14
CA PHE A 26 0.95 18.56 -8.52
C PHE A 26 -0.03 19.44 -9.26
N LYS A 27 -0.05 19.41 -10.60
CA LYS A 27 -1.04 20.17 -11.40
C LYS A 27 -2.47 19.74 -11.10
N THR A 28 -2.70 18.42 -10.92
CA THR A 28 -4.03 17.91 -10.56
C THR A 28 -4.46 18.40 -9.20
N LEU A 29 -3.58 18.37 -8.20
CA LEU A 29 -3.87 18.89 -6.87
C LEU A 29 -4.13 20.41 -6.88
N ASP A 30 -3.30 21.17 -7.59
CA ASP A 30 -3.43 22.64 -7.71
C ASP A 30 -4.74 23.02 -8.42
N LYS A 31 -5.01 22.41 -9.56
CA LYS A 31 -6.25 22.60 -10.32
C LYS A 31 -7.51 22.25 -9.53
N GLY A 32 -7.44 21.20 -8.72
CA GLY A 32 -8.53 20.79 -7.82
C GLY A 32 -8.62 21.60 -6.54
N GLY A 33 -7.64 22.46 -6.24
CA GLY A 33 -7.55 23.26 -5.02
C GLY A 33 -7.38 22.40 -3.77
N PHE A 34 -6.55 21.36 -3.83
CA PHE A 34 -6.31 20.45 -2.70
C PHE A 34 -5.87 21.20 -1.46
N ILE A 35 -6.61 21.05 -0.38
CA ILE A 35 -6.47 21.87 0.84
C ILE A 35 -5.34 21.41 1.78
N HIS A 36 -4.80 20.24 1.57
CA HIS A 36 -3.72 19.68 2.39
C HIS A 36 -2.39 19.70 1.63
N SER A 37 -1.28 19.53 2.36
CA SER A 37 0.03 19.41 1.74
C SER A 37 0.35 17.94 1.40
N PRO A 38 0.69 17.60 0.15
CA PRO A 38 1.09 16.24 -0.20
C PRO A 38 2.39 15.79 0.50
N PHE A 39 3.18 16.74 1.02
CA PHE A 39 4.35 16.45 1.85
C PHE A 39 4.01 15.89 3.24
N GLN A 40 2.76 15.89 3.64
CA GLN A 40 2.30 15.43 4.96
C GLN A 40 1.74 14.01 4.94
N PHE A 41 1.66 13.36 3.78
CA PHE A 41 1.35 11.93 3.72
C PHE A 41 2.49 11.12 4.33
N GLU A 42 2.14 10.14 5.17
CA GLU A 42 3.09 9.33 5.92
C GLU A 42 4.00 8.50 5.00
N THR A 43 3.41 7.79 4.06
CA THR A 43 4.15 6.89 3.16
C THR A 43 4.05 7.38 1.72
N LEU A 44 4.75 8.47 1.46
CA LEU A 44 4.90 9.05 0.12
C LEU A 44 6.22 9.81 0.03
N ASN A 45 7.14 9.34 -0.82
CA ASN A 45 8.38 10.05 -1.13
C ASN A 45 8.26 10.79 -2.45
N LEU A 46 7.83 12.04 -2.40
CA LEU A 46 7.62 12.89 -3.59
C LEU A 46 8.89 13.10 -4.42
N LEU A 47 10.06 13.10 -3.80
CA LEU A 47 11.35 13.40 -4.46
C LEU A 47 12.04 12.14 -5.03
N GLU A 48 11.79 10.99 -4.43
CA GLU A 48 12.40 9.70 -4.81
C GLU A 48 11.30 8.65 -5.05
N TYR A 49 10.25 9.04 -5.80
CA TYR A 49 9.01 8.26 -5.93
C TYR A 49 9.16 6.98 -6.73
N SER A 50 9.73 7.02 -7.94
CA SER A 50 9.75 5.86 -8.82
C SER A 50 11.14 5.44 -9.27
N CYS A 51 11.32 4.13 -9.49
CA CYS A 51 12.55 3.58 -10.03
C CYS A 51 12.66 3.87 -11.53
N PRO A 52 13.77 4.48 -12.04
CA PRO A 52 13.92 4.77 -13.46
C PRO A 52 14.07 3.52 -14.34
N LYS A 53 14.29 2.34 -13.75
CA LYS A 53 14.47 1.07 -14.46
C LYS A 53 13.19 0.25 -14.57
N CYS A 54 12.41 0.16 -13.51
CA CYS A 54 11.23 -0.70 -13.48
C CYS A 54 9.92 0.04 -13.13
N GLY A 55 9.98 1.34 -12.82
CA GLY A 55 8.80 2.12 -12.45
C GLY A 55 8.31 1.91 -11.00
N ALA A 56 8.86 0.95 -10.25
CA ALA A 56 8.40 0.64 -8.90
C ALA A 56 8.40 1.87 -7.99
N SER A 57 7.28 2.15 -7.35
CA SER A 57 7.10 3.25 -6.40
C SER A 57 7.89 3.02 -5.10
N ASP A 58 7.98 4.05 -4.27
CA ASP A 58 8.54 3.97 -2.92
C ASP A 58 7.84 2.91 -2.06
N ARG A 59 6.51 2.79 -2.18
CA ARG A 59 5.70 1.76 -1.52
C ARG A 59 6.04 0.35 -2.01
N ASN A 60 6.12 0.14 -3.32
CA ASN A 60 6.52 -1.16 -3.88
C ASN A 60 7.89 -1.59 -3.36
N ARG A 61 8.83 -0.62 -3.22
CA ARG A 61 10.16 -0.89 -2.68
C ARG A 61 10.12 -1.26 -1.20
N LEU A 62 9.27 -0.60 -0.41
CA LEU A 62 9.05 -0.92 1.00
C LEU A 62 8.48 -2.33 1.17
N TYR A 63 7.47 -2.69 0.36
CA TYR A 63 6.89 -4.05 0.40
C TYR A 63 7.90 -5.11 -0.03
N ALA A 64 8.66 -4.86 -1.10
CA ALA A 64 9.69 -5.78 -1.56
C ALA A 64 10.82 -6.00 -0.54
N LEU A 65 11.21 -4.97 0.22
CA LEU A 65 12.17 -5.10 1.33
C LEU A 65 11.66 -6.07 2.40
N PHE A 66 10.43 -5.86 2.87
CA PHE A 66 9.83 -6.70 3.90
C PHE A 66 9.61 -8.14 3.41
N LEU A 67 8.95 -8.29 2.27
CA LEU A 67 8.60 -9.60 1.72
C LEU A 67 9.85 -10.41 1.31
N SER A 68 10.92 -9.76 0.85
CA SER A 68 12.17 -10.46 0.52
C SER A 68 12.80 -11.12 1.73
N SER A 69 12.75 -10.49 2.90
CA SER A 69 13.21 -11.09 4.15
C SER A 69 12.30 -12.23 4.58
N PHE A 70 10.99 -11.99 4.59
CA PHE A 70 10.00 -12.99 4.99
C PHE A 70 10.05 -14.27 4.14
N ILE A 71 10.09 -14.12 2.80
CA ILE A 71 10.11 -15.26 1.86
C ILE A 71 11.35 -16.14 2.03
N LYS A 72 12.51 -15.54 2.35
CA LYS A 72 13.77 -16.30 2.60
C LYS A 72 13.67 -17.23 3.79
N ASP A 73 12.96 -16.79 4.83
CA ASP A 73 12.86 -17.53 6.09
C ASP A 73 11.71 -18.55 6.07
N PHE A 74 10.88 -18.53 5.02
CA PHE A 74 9.72 -19.39 4.90
C PHE A 74 10.13 -20.79 4.40
N LYS A 75 9.83 -21.82 5.21
CA LYS A 75 10.27 -23.21 4.99
C LYS A 75 9.18 -24.14 4.45
N SER A 76 7.98 -23.64 4.13
CA SER A 76 6.88 -24.47 3.64
C SER A 76 6.69 -24.40 2.13
N ASP A 77 5.86 -25.30 1.57
CA ASP A 77 5.80 -25.60 0.14
C ASP A 77 5.42 -24.44 -0.78
N GLN A 78 4.42 -23.65 -0.44
CA GLN A 78 4.03 -22.44 -1.19
C GLN A 78 3.30 -21.45 -0.28
N ILE A 79 3.65 -20.17 -0.41
CA ILE A 79 2.98 -19.05 0.27
C ILE A 79 1.82 -18.58 -0.62
N LYS A 80 0.60 -18.71 -0.16
CA LYS A 80 -0.58 -18.21 -0.87
C LYS A 80 -0.73 -16.71 -0.66
N VAL A 81 -0.59 -15.94 -1.74
CA VAL A 81 -0.69 -14.48 -1.74
C VAL A 81 -1.93 -14.04 -2.49
N LEU A 82 -2.77 -13.23 -1.84
CA LEU A 82 -3.86 -12.48 -2.48
C LEU A 82 -3.44 -11.00 -2.58
N ASP A 83 -3.39 -10.48 -3.79
CA ASP A 83 -3.03 -9.08 -4.09
C ASP A 83 -4.26 -8.34 -4.59
N ILE A 84 -4.80 -7.45 -3.75
CA ILE A 84 -6.03 -6.69 -4.01
C ILE A 84 -5.65 -5.39 -4.71
N ALA A 85 -6.28 -5.12 -5.86
CA ALA A 85 -5.97 -4.00 -6.75
C ALA A 85 -4.46 -3.91 -7.07
N PRO A 86 -3.90 -4.93 -7.74
CA PRO A 86 -2.47 -5.13 -7.85
C PRO A 86 -1.77 -4.01 -8.62
N ASP A 87 -0.65 -3.52 -8.08
CA ASP A 87 0.31 -2.71 -8.83
C ASP A 87 1.15 -3.61 -9.75
N ASP A 88 1.29 -3.23 -11.02
CA ASP A 88 1.93 -4.07 -12.03
C ASP A 88 3.40 -4.41 -11.74
N ASN A 89 4.15 -3.52 -11.09
CA ASN A 89 5.54 -3.76 -10.74
C ASN A 89 5.68 -4.74 -9.58
N LEU A 90 4.84 -4.58 -8.55
CA LEU A 90 4.80 -5.51 -7.42
C LEU A 90 4.26 -6.87 -7.85
N ARG A 91 3.19 -6.90 -8.66
CA ARG A 91 2.62 -8.11 -9.26
C ARG A 91 3.66 -8.93 -10.01
N LYS A 92 4.43 -8.30 -10.90
CA LYS A 92 5.52 -8.96 -11.65
C LYS A 92 6.59 -9.50 -10.69
N TRP A 93 6.94 -8.73 -9.67
CA TRP A 93 7.93 -9.13 -8.70
C TRP A 93 7.47 -10.35 -7.88
N LEU A 94 6.21 -10.39 -7.44
CA LEU A 94 5.61 -11.51 -6.70
C LEU A 94 5.51 -12.76 -7.56
N LYS A 95 5.00 -12.65 -8.79
CA LYS A 95 4.86 -13.78 -9.73
C LYS A 95 6.22 -14.43 -10.10
N ASN A 96 7.32 -13.69 -9.99
CA ASN A 96 8.66 -14.21 -10.24
C ASN A 96 9.30 -14.89 -9.01
N LYS A 97 8.55 -15.11 -7.91
CA LYS A 97 9.02 -15.84 -6.73
C LYS A 97 8.49 -17.26 -6.74
N PRO A 98 9.37 -18.28 -6.87
CA PRO A 98 8.93 -19.68 -6.97
C PRO A 98 8.19 -20.18 -5.72
N GLN A 99 8.41 -19.54 -4.56
CA GLN A 99 7.75 -19.85 -3.30
C GLN A 99 6.31 -19.32 -3.21
N ILE A 100 5.90 -18.44 -4.14
CA ILE A 100 4.62 -17.73 -4.07
C ILE A 100 3.60 -18.38 -5.01
N SER A 101 2.46 -18.79 -4.46
CA SER A 101 1.22 -19.03 -5.18
C SER A 101 0.42 -17.75 -5.21
N TYR A 102 0.53 -16.99 -6.31
CA TYR A 102 -0.01 -15.67 -6.47
C TYR A 102 -1.42 -15.69 -7.06
N ARG A 103 -2.32 -14.90 -6.46
CA ARG A 103 -3.65 -14.60 -7.01
C ARG A 103 -3.95 -13.12 -6.85
N SER A 104 -4.61 -12.53 -7.82
CA SER A 104 -4.98 -11.12 -7.86
C SER A 104 -6.48 -10.91 -7.92
N LEU A 105 -6.94 -9.85 -7.26
CA LEU A 105 -8.34 -9.45 -7.15
C LEU A 105 -8.49 -7.97 -7.47
N ASP A 106 -9.48 -7.61 -8.28
CA ASP A 106 -9.89 -6.23 -8.50
C ASP A 106 -11.37 -6.18 -8.88
N LEU A 107 -12.05 -5.08 -8.55
CA LEU A 107 -13.46 -4.94 -8.88
C LEU A 107 -13.69 -4.70 -10.40
N PHE A 108 -12.79 -3.96 -11.05
CA PHE A 108 -12.99 -3.44 -12.41
C PHE A 108 -11.98 -3.96 -13.44
N ARG A 109 -10.73 -4.20 -13.03
CA ARG A 109 -9.67 -4.65 -13.95
C ARG A 109 -9.99 -6.03 -14.50
N LYS A 110 -9.71 -6.22 -15.82
CA LYS A 110 -9.95 -7.48 -16.53
C LYS A 110 -8.73 -8.41 -16.59
N ASP A 111 -7.55 -7.87 -16.28
CA ASP A 111 -6.26 -8.59 -16.33
C ASP A 111 -5.86 -9.15 -14.95
N VAL A 112 -6.82 -9.37 -14.08
CA VAL A 112 -6.69 -10.01 -12.76
C VAL A 112 -7.29 -11.43 -12.78
N ASP A 113 -6.97 -12.22 -11.75
CA ASP A 113 -7.46 -13.59 -11.65
C ASP A 113 -8.94 -13.64 -11.24
N ASP A 114 -9.41 -12.69 -10.42
CA ASP A 114 -10.80 -12.62 -9.95
C ASP A 114 -11.32 -11.18 -9.99
N ASN A 115 -12.62 -11.04 -10.31
CA ASN A 115 -13.35 -9.78 -10.14
C ASN A 115 -14.35 -9.94 -9.00
N CYS A 116 -14.17 -9.20 -7.92
CA CYS A 116 -14.99 -9.27 -6.73
C CYS A 116 -14.91 -7.98 -5.91
N ASP A 117 -16.00 -7.61 -5.26
CA ASP A 117 -16.02 -6.54 -4.28
C ASP A 117 -15.36 -7.01 -2.97
N ILE A 118 -14.38 -6.25 -2.49
CA ILE A 118 -13.68 -6.59 -1.25
C ILE A 118 -14.55 -6.53 0.00
N THR A 119 -15.73 -5.92 -0.07
CA THR A 119 -16.73 -5.94 1.00
C THR A 119 -17.52 -7.25 1.07
N ASN A 120 -17.38 -8.12 0.07
CA ASN A 120 -18.05 -9.41 0.00
C ASN A 120 -17.22 -10.42 -0.81
N MET A 121 -16.12 -10.89 -0.26
CA MET A 121 -15.21 -11.85 -0.90
C MET A 121 -15.69 -13.30 -0.74
N ASN A 122 -16.97 -13.57 -1.01
CA ASN A 122 -17.61 -14.89 -0.85
C ASN A 122 -17.04 -15.98 -1.76
N ILE A 123 -16.28 -15.62 -2.77
CA ILE A 123 -15.55 -16.56 -3.66
C ILE A 123 -14.34 -17.19 -2.97
N TYR A 124 -13.94 -16.68 -1.81
CA TYR A 124 -12.82 -17.21 -1.02
C TYR A 124 -13.31 -17.78 0.30
N ASN A 125 -12.78 -18.95 0.63
CA ASN A 125 -13.01 -19.58 1.94
C ASN A 125 -12.30 -18.81 3.04
N ASP A 126 -12.77 -18.98 4.28
CA ASP A 126 -12.09 -18.50 5.46
C ASP A 126 -10.66 -19.05 5.51
N LYS A 127 -9.73 -18.22 6.00
CA LYS A 127 -8.34 -18.61 6.28
C LYS A 127 -7.59 -19.20 5.09
N SER A 128 -7.89 -18.75 3.88
CA SER A 128 -7.39 -19.33 2.63
C SER A 128 -6.09 -18.76 2.10
N TYR A 129 -5.63 -17.60 2.62
CA TYR A 129 -4.40 -16.94 2.19
C TYR A 129 -3.44 -16.65 3.34
N ASP A 130 -2.14 -16.84 3.09
CA ASP A 130 -1.07 -16.60 4.08
C ASP A 130 -0.64 -15.13 4.10
N ILE A 131 -0.69 -14.48 2.95
CA ILE A 131 -0.40 -13.05 2.79
C ILE A 131 -1.53 -12.40 2.00
N ILE A 132 -2.03 -11.27 2.49
CA ILE A 132 -2.96 -10.41 1.75
C ILE A 132 -2.31 -9.04 1.60
N ILE A 133 -2.32 -8.48 0.39
CA ILE A 133 -1.87 -7.12 0.11
C ILE A 133 -3.10 -6.31 -0.27
N CYS A 134 -3.41 -5.27 0.51
CA CYS A 134 -4.46 -4.30 0.25
C CYS A 134 -3.84 -2.90 0.37
N SER A 135 -3.45 -2.34 -0.75
CA SER A 135 -2.67 -1.11 -0.78
C SER A 135 -3.36 -0.03 -1.59
N HIS A 136 -3.80 1.03 -0.93
CA HIS A 136 -4.53 2.14 -1.55
C HIS A 136 -5.81 1.68 -2.26
N VAL A 137 -6.65 1.00 -1.50
CA VAL A 137 -7.96 0.49 -1.91
C VAL A 137 -9.07 0.99 -0.98
N LEU A 138 -8.82 1.00 0.32
CA LEU A 138 -9.85 1.28 1.34
C LEU A 138 -10.43 2.70 1.23
N GLU A 139 -9.66 3.65 0.76
CA GLU A 139 -10.09 5.04 0.51
C GLU A 139 -11.13 5.16 -0.60
N HIS A 140 -11.25 4.16 -1.46
CA HIS A 140 -12.23 4.09 -2.55
C HIS A 140 -13.50 3.32 -2.18
N VAL A 141 -13.49 2.60 -1.06
CA VAL A 141 -14.57 1.69 -0.65
C VAL A 141 -15.54 2.39 0.29
N GLU A 142 -16.86 2.29 0.03
CA GLU A 142 -17.86 2.93 0.89
C GLU A 142 -17.82 2.37 2.32
N ASP A 143 -17.83 1.05 2.48
CA ASP A 143 -17.75 0.36 3.77
C ASP A 143 -16.36 -0.28 3.96
N ASP A 144 -15.39 0.54 4.31
CA ASP A 144 -14.02 0.10 4.57
C ASP A 144 -13.91 -0.86 5.78
N LYS A 145 -14.81 -0.75 6.76
CA LYS A 145 -14.86 -1.66 7.90
C LYS A 145 -15.28 -3.07 7.47
N LYS A 146 -16.28 -3.17 6.61
CA LYS A 146 -16.74 -4.46 6.07
C LYS A 146 -15.64 -5.10 5.20
N ALA A 147 -14.95 -4.30 4.37
CA ALA A 147 -13.81 -4.76 3.60
C ALA A 147 -12.69 -5.31 4.51
N LEU A 148 -12.36 -4.62 5.60
CA LEU A 148 -11.37 -5.07 6.58
C LEU A 148 -11.80 -6.37 7.29
N CYS A 149 -13.07 -6.53 7.62
CA CYS A 149 -13.61 -7.78 8.18
C CYS A 149 -13.47 -8.96 7.19
N GLU A 150 -13.72 -8.74 5.90
CA GLU A 150 -13.51 -9.75 4.86
C GLU A 150 -12.03 -10.10 4.67
N ILE A 151 -11.13 -9.11 4.66
CA ILE A 151 -9.68 -9.36 4.65
C ILE A 151 -9.28 -10.18 5.87
N HIS A 152 -9.80 -9.84 7.05
CA HIS A 152 -9.55 -10.63 8.27
C HIS A 152 -10.09 -12.06 8.14
N ARG A 153 -11.30 -12.26 7.63
CA ARG A 153 -11.90 -13.60 7.45
C ARG A 153 -11.03 -14.48 6.55
N VAL A 154 -10.61 -13.95 5.39
CA VAL A 154 -9.87 -14.68 4.35
C VAL A 154 -8.41 -14.93 4.73
N LEU A 155 -7.81 -14.11 5.59
CA LEU A 155 -6.44 -14.29 6.08
C LEU A 155 -6.32 -15.53 6.96
N SER A 156 -5.26 -16.33 6.78
CA SER A 156 -4.96 -17.48 7.63
C SER A 156 -4.52 -17.06 9.04
N ASP A 157 -4.70 -17.92 10.04
CA ASP A 157 -4.40 -17.59 11.45
C ASP A 157 -2.91 -17.29 11.69
N LYS A 158 -2.02 -17.86 10.88
CA LYS A 158 -0.57 -17.62 10.93
C LYS A 158 -0.08 -16.60 9.92
N GLY A 159 -1.00 -16.09 9.10
CA GLY A 159 -0.71 -15.15 8.04
C GLY A 159 -0.56 -13.70 8.51
N PHE A 160 -0.36 -12.83 7.56
CA PHE A 160 -0.42 -11.38 7.78
C PHE A 160 -0.97 -10.68 6.54
N ALA A 161 -1.55 -9.50 6.76
CA ALA A 161 -1.92 -8.59 5.69
C ALA A 161 -1.01 -7.35 5.71
N ILE A 162 -0.58 -6.91 4.53
CA ILE A 162 -0.05 -5.57 4.30
C ILE A 162 -1.26 -4.70 3.95
N ILE A 163 -1.64 -3.79 4.84
CA ILE A 163 -2.78 -2.90 4.61
C ILE A 163 -2.28 -1.46 4.65
N MET A 164 -2.43 -0.77 3.53
CA MET A 164 -1.92 0.60 3.37
C MET A 164 -3.01 1.49 2.80
N ALA A 165 -3.05 2.73 3.27
CA ALA A 165 -3.95 3.78 2.81
C ALA A 165 -3.24 5.14 2.85
N PRO A 166 -3.77 6.20 2.22
CA PRO A 166 -3.21 7.55 2.33
C PRO A 166 -3.47 8.12 3.73
N VAL A 167 -2.50 7.93 4.63
CA VAL A 167 -2.51 8.50 5.98
C VAL A 167 -1.91 9.90 5.94
N LEU A 168 -2.69 10.89 6.35
CA LEU A 168 -2.26 12.29 6.45
C LEU A 168 -1.93 12.63 7.91
N LEU A 169 -0.66 12.88 8.20
CA LEU A 169 -0.14 13.01 9.57
C LEU A 169 -0.63 14.26 10.33
N THR A 170 -1.27 15.20 9.64
CA THR A 170 -1.83 16.43 10.23
C THR A 170 -3.30 16.32 10.60
N LEU A 171 -3.92 15.19 10.36
CA LEU A 171 -5.31 14.95 10.77
C LEU A 171 -5.36 14.24 12.13
N ASP A 172 -6.18 14.77 13.02
CA ASP A 172 -6.49 14.13 14.31
C ASP A 172 -7.51 13.00 14.16
N HIS A 173 -8.43 13.14 13.20
CA HIS A 173 -9.49 12.18 12.86
C HIS A 173 -9.56 11.95 11.36
N ASP A 174 -10.11 10.80 10.96
CA ASP A 174 -10.38 10.55 9.54
C ASP A 174 -11.27 11.65 8.97
N PHE A 175 -10.92 12.10 7.77
CA PHE A 175 -11.69 13.09 7.06
C PHE A 175 -12.48 12.42 5.95
N GLU A 176 -13.78 12.31 6.15
CA GLU A 176 -14.73 11.79 5.17
C GLU A 176 -16.02 12.62 5.20
N ASN A 177 -16.61 12.84 4.04
CA ASN A 177 -17.89 13.54 3.96
C ASN A 177 -18.69 12.98 2.79
N PRO A 178 -19.81 12.24 3.05
CA PRO A 178 -20.62 11.62 2.03
C PRO A 178 -21.37 12.64 1.13
N SER A 179 -21.37 13.93 1.47
CA SER A 179 -21.94 14.98 0.61
C SER A 179 -21.03 15.35 -0.57
N PHE A 180 -19.72 15.04 -0.51
CA PHE A 180 -18.78 15.31 -1.61
C PHE A 180 -18.96 14.27 -2.73
N LYS A 181 -19.71 14.64 -3.76
CA LYS A 181 -20.11 13.74 -4.85
C LYS A 181 -19.35 14.00 -6.16
N THR A 182 -18.86 15.22 -6.35
CA THR A 182 -18.19 15.59 -7.61
C THR A 182 -16.69 15.26 -7.57
N ALA A 183 -16.11 14.97 -8.73
CA ALA A 183 -14.68 14.74 -8.89
C ALA A 183 -13.85 15.94 -8.35
N ILE A 184 -14.29 17.16 -8.59
CA ILE A 184 -13.62 18.38 -8.13
C ILE A 184 -13.61 18.46 -6.61
N GLU A 185 -14.76 18.23 -5.94
CA GLU A 185 -14.82 18.18 -4.47
C GLU A 185 -13.90 17.12 -3.91
N ARG A 186 -13.90 15.93 -4.48
CA ARG A 186 -13.05 14.83 -4.00
C ARG A 186 -11.55 15.14 -4.18
N VAL A 187 -11.15 15.69 -5.31
CA VAL A 187 -9.77 16.17 -5.48
C VAL A 187 -9.43 17.24 -4.45
N LYS A 188 -10.32 18.23 -4.25
CA LYS A 188 -10.10 19.32 -3.28
C LYS A 188 -9.89 18.84 -1.87
N PHE A 189 -10.68 17.87 -1.42
CA PHE A 189 -10.69 17.43 -0.03
C PHE A 189 -9.89 16.13 0.21
N PHE A 190 -9.80 15.26 -0.78
CA PHE A 190 -9.20 13.93 -0.63
C PHE A 190 -7.99 13.67 -1.56
N GLY A 191 -7.70 14.60 -2.50
CA GLY A 191 -6.53 14.53 -3.37
C GLY A 191 -6.71 13.72 -4.65
N GLN A 192 -7.80 12.95 -4.79
CA GLN A 192 -8.14 12.20 -6.01
C GLN A 192 -9.67 12.20 -6.22
N GLU A 193 -10.08 12.05 -7.49
CA GLU A 193 -11.48 12.16 -7.91
C GLU A 193 -12.39 11.03 -7.44
N ASP A 194 -11.81 9.89 -7.08
CA ASP A 194 -12.49 8.66 -6.66
C ASP A 194 -12.27 8.32 -5.18
N HIS A 195 -11.47 9.11 -4.44
CA HIS A 195 -11.35 8.97 -3.00
C HIS A 195 -12.63 9.39 -2.27
N LEU A 196 -12.99 8.65 -1.25
CA LEU A 196 -14.13 8.93 -0.37
C LEU A 196 -13.68 9.51 0.98
N ARG A 197 -12.39 9.35 1.31
CA ARG A 197 -11.78 9.78 2.58
C ARG A 197 -10.27 9.91 2.51
N ILE A 198 -9.73 10.61 3.52
CA ILE A 198 -8.31 10.55 3.91
C ILE A 198 -8.27 10.09 5.36
N TYR A 199 -7.36 9.18 5.67
CA TYR A 199 -7.18 8.67 7.01
C TYR A 199 -6.27 9.55 7.84
N SER A 200 -6.64 9.76 9.11
CA SER A 200 -5.69 10.09 10.16
C SER A 200 -4.94 8.81 10.57
N LYS A 201 -3.77 8.95 11.16
CA LYS A 201 -3.03 7.78 11.66
C LYS A 201 -3.83 7.01 12.71
N HIS A 202 -4.40 7.73 13.67
CA HIS A 202 -5.21 7.14 14.74
C HIS A 202 -6.47 6.46 14.21
N GLY A 203 -7.21 7.12 13.31
CA GLY A 203 -8.42 6.57 12.69
C GLY A 203 -8.15 5.31 11.89
N PHE A 204 -7.06 5.30 11.11
CA PHE A 204 -6.65 4.11 10.35
C PHE A 204 -6.33 2.92 11.25
N LEU A 205 -5.51 3.12 12.29
CA LEU A 205 -5.20 2.07 13.26
C LEU A 205 -6.43 1.55 13.99
N ASN A 206 -7.34 2.44 14.41
CA ASN A 206 -8.59 2.05 15.07
C ASN A 206 -9.48 1.18 14.16
N LYS A 207 -9.57 1.48 12.86
CA LYS A 207 -10.34 0.67 11.91
C LYS A 207 -9.74 -0.73 11.75
N LEU A 208 -8.41 -0.84 11.68
CA LEU A 208 -7.73 -2.14 11.63
C LEU A 208 -7.99 -2.95 12.91
N GLN A 209 -7.88 -2.33 14.07
CA GLN A 209 -8.15 -2.97 15.36
C GLN A 209 -9.62 -3.38 15.50
N TYR A 210 -10.56 -2.54 15.07
CA TYR A 210 -11.99 -2.84 15.04
C TYR A 210 -12.31 -4.12 14.24
N ALA A 211 -11.60 -4.34 13.12
CA ALA A 211 -11.73 -5.55 12.31
C ALA A 211 -11.05 -6.79 12.93
N GLY A 212 -10.45 -6.67 14.12
CA GLY A 212 -9.81 -7.76 14.86
C GLY A 212 -8.31 -7.90 14.63
N PHE A 213 -7.68 -6.99 13.90
CA PHE A 213 -6.24 -7.08 13.64
C PHE A 213 -5.38 -6.58 14.80
N ASN A 214 -4.31 -7.33 15.10
CA ASN A 214 -3.14 -6.84 15.80
C ASN A 214 -2.18 -6.22 14.79
N VAL A 215 -1.88 -4.93 14.93
CA VAL A 215 -1.12 -4.17 13.93
C VAL A 215 0.29 -3.86 14.43
N ARG A 216 1.28 -4.16 13.59
CA ARG A 216 2.68 -3.72 13.78
C ARG A 216 3.02 -2.65 12.76
N GLU A 217 3.52 -1.54 13.24
CA GLU A 217 4.05 -0.44 12.46
C GLU A 217 5.56 -0.63 12.26
N LEU A 218 5.98 -0.85 11.02
CA LEU A 218 7.38 -1.08 10.69
C LEU A 218 7.94 0.12 9.93
N GLY A 219 8.66 0.98 10.61
CA GLY A 219 9.31 2.17 10.05
C GLY A 219 10.81 2.00 9.88
N SER A 220 11.51 3.13 9.68
CA SER A 220 12.97 3.19 9.50
C SER A 220 13.77 2.61 10.68
N GLY A 221 13.20 2.62 11.89
CA GLY A 221 13.81 1.98 13.06
C GLY A 221 13.87 0.45 12.97
N PHE A 222 12.91 -0.19 12.28
CA PHE A 222 12.90 -1.63 12.06
C PHE A 222 13.86 -2.04 10.93
N PHE A 223 13.83 -1.32 9.81
CA PHE A 223 14.62 -1.67 8.62
C PHE A 223 16.05 -1.11 8.65
N GLY A 224 16.28 -0.05 9.40
CA GLY A 224 17.49 0.77 9.40
C GLY A 224 17.36 1.98 8.47
N GLU A 225 17.68 3.18 8.98
CA GLU A 225 17.60 4.44 8.22
C GLU A 225 18.43 4.41 6.93
N SER A 226 19.63 3.85 6.98
CA SER A 226 20.52 3.74 5.82
C SER A 226 19.88 2.89 4.70
N ILE A 227 19.13 1.85 5.05
CA ILE A 227 18.40 1.00 4.11
C ILE A 227 17.24 1.81 3.48
N PHE A 228 16.47 2.53 4.27
CA PHE A 228 15.41 3.40 3.73
C PHE A 228 15.97 4.41 2.74
N LEU A 229 16.99 5.17 3.14
CA LEU A 229 17.62 6.18 2.30
C LEU A 229 18.24 5.57 1.03
N GLN A 230 18.85 4.38 1.12
CA GLN A 230 19.43 3.70 -0.04
C GLN A 230 18.34 3.25 -1.04
N ASN A 231 17.17 2.92 -0.54
CA ASN A 231 16.06 2.44 -1.37
C ASN A 231 15.05 3.55 -1.74
N GLY A 232 15.38 4.83 -1.48
CA GLY A 232 14.53 5.98 -1.79
C GLY A 232 13.20 5.96 -1.04
N ILE A 233 13.19 5.43 0.18
CA ILE A 233 12.02 5.40 1.06
C ILE A 233 12.16 6.53 2.07
N SER A 234 11.10 7.29 2.31
CA SER A 234 11.09 8.36 3.31
C SER A 234 11.28 7.78 4.71
N LEU A 235 12.09 8.44 5.57
CA LEU A 235 12.31 7.98 6.95
C LEU A 235 11.04 7.95 7.80
N ARG A 236 10.01 8.70 7.41
CA ARG A 236 8.69 8.70 8.07
C ARG A 236 7.75 7.63 7.54
N SER A 237 8.10 6.95 6.43
CA SER A 237 7.23 5.90 5.87
C SER A 237 7.08 4.74 6.85
N VAL A 238 5.86 4.26 6.96
CA VAL A 238 5.47 3.13 7.82
C VAL A 238 4.84 2.04 6.96
N LEU A 239 5.21 0.80 7.21
CA LEU A 239 4.55 -0.39 6.69
C LEU A 239 3.66 -0.99 7.78
N TYR A 240 2.38 -1.08 7.52
CA TYR A 240 1.41 -1.67 8.45
C TYR A 240 1.25 -3.16 8.16
N ILE A 241 1.65 -3.97 9.14
CA ILE A 241 1.51 -5.44 9.11
C ILE A 241 0.42 -5.82 10.09
N ALA A 242 -0.71 -6.28 9.56
CA ALA A 242 -1.90 -6.68 10.30
C ALA A 242 -1.96 -8.20 10.45
N ARG A 243 -2.14 -8.72 11.66
CA ARG A 243 -2.28 -10.14 11.99
C ARG A 243 -3.54 -10.38 12.79
N LYS A 244 -4.04 -11.61 12.79
CA LYS A 244 -5.10 -12.06 13.71
C LYS A 244 -4.60 -12.14 15.14
#